data_c90e00f6f098bad9f15a60cd22fbc8d1
#
_entry.id   c90e00f6f098bad9f15a60cd22fbc8d1
#
_cell.length_a   1.000
_cell.length_b   1.000
_cell.length_c   1.000
_cell.angle_alpha   90.00
_cell.angle_beta   90.00
_cell.angle_gamma   90.00
#
_symmetry.space_group_name_H-M   'P 1'
#
loop_
_entity.id
_entity.type
_entity.pdbx_description
1 polymer ?
#
loop_
_entity_poly.entity_id
_entity_poly.type
_entity_poly.pdbx_seq_one_letter_code
_entity_poly.pdbx_strand_id
1 'polypeptide(L)' 'MWSIILATMLSNSEPQIPIIVASYNSLDNCRYELLRIGKMKGYSLVTSPMVGYSVVKVEDNKTSTAFCVKNMQSI' A
#
# COMPACT_ATOMS: atom_id res chain seq x y z
N MET A 1 15.51 4.47 0.87
CA MET A 1 14.27 5.19 0.57
C MET A 1 13.10 4.23 0.66
N TRP A 2 11.96 4.71 1.13
CA TRP A 2 10.77 3.89 1.28
C TRP A 2 9.68 4.40 0.35
N SER A 3 8.89 3.48 -0.19
CA SER A 3 7.82 3.84 -1.13
C SER A 3 6.51 3.20 -0.71
N ILE A 4 5.42 3.91 -0.99
CA ILE A 4 4.09 3.33 -0.88
C ILE A 4 3.75 2.71 -2.23
N ILE A 5 3.47 1.41 -2.20
CA ILE A 5 3.06 0.65 -3.38
C ILE A 5 1.57 0.37 -3.27
N LEU A 6 0.85 0.61 -4.35
CA LEU A 6 -0.57 0.30 -4.45
C LEU A 6 -0.74 -0.91 -5.38
N ALA A 7 -1.28 -1.97 -4.82
CA ALA A 7 -1.62 -3.17 -5.57
C ALA A 7 -3.14 -3.29 -5.67
N THR A 8 -3.63 -3.51 -6.87
CA THR A 8 -5.07 -3.63 -7.11
C THR A 8 -5.37 -5.01 -7.69
N MET A 9 -6.41 -5.65 -7.18
CA MET A 9 -6.84 -6.95 -7.64
C MET A 9 -8.32 -6.92 -7.95
N LEU A 10 -8.68 -7.33 -9.16
CA LEU A 10 -10.07 -7.46 -9.59
C LEU A 10 -10.52 -8.90 -9.41
N SER A 11 -11.78 -9.10 -9.00
CA SER A 11 -12.25 -10.46 -8.66
C SER A 11 -12.25 -11.43 -9.83
N ASN A 12 -12.39 -10.93 -11.05
CA ASN A 12 -12.45 -11.79 -12.23
C ASN A 12 -11.32 -11.54 -13.21
N SER A 13 -10.23 -10.97 -12.75
CA SER A 13 -9.12 -10.61 -13.62
C SER A 13 -7.79 -10.99 -12.97
N GLU A 14 -6.75 -10.99 -13.78
CA GLU A 14 -5.40 -11.17 -13.27
C GLU A 14 -5.01 -9.97 -12.39
N PRO A 15 -4.14 -10.20 -11.38
CA PRO A 15 -3.63 -9.10 -10.58
C PRO A 15 -2.95 -8.06 -11.46
N GLN A 16 -3.21 -6.80 -11.18
CA GLN A 16 -2.59 -5.72 -11.92
C GLN A 16 -1.19 -5.46 -11.39
N ILE A 17 -0.35 -4.87 -12.22
CA ILE A 17 1.00 -4.52 -11.83
C ILE A 17 0.95 -3.45 -10.74
N PRO A 18 1.62 -3.67 -9.59
CA PRO A 18 1.65 -2.64 -8.54
C PRO A 18 2.31 -1.36 -9.02
N ILE A 19 1.82 -0.23 -8.54
CA ILE A 19 2.37 1.06 -8.89
C ILE A 19 2.94 1.75 -7.66
N ILE A 20 3.98 2.55 -7.87
CA ILE A 20 4.55 3.38 -6.81
C ILE A 20 3.75 4.66 -6.75
N VAL A 21 3.13 4.92 -5.59
CA VAL A 21 2.32 6.12 -5.39
C VAL A 21 3.19 7.29 -4.96
N ALA A 22 4.12 7.05 -4.04
CA ALA A 22 4.99 8.08 -3.51
C ALA A 22 6.21 7.45 -2.87
N SER A 23 7.28 8.24 -2.73
CA SER A 23 8.51 7.80 -2.10
C SER A 23 8.90 8.75 -0.98
N TYR A 24 9.53 8.22 0.06
CA TYR A 24 9.89 8.96 1.27
C TYR A 24 11.30 8.57 1.71
N ASN A 25 11.94 9.48 2.43
CA ASN A 25 13.32 9.26 2.88
C ASN A 25 13.42 8.30 4.07
N SER A 26 12.35 8.14 4.82
CA SER A 26 12.37 7.28 6.00
C SER A 26 11.11 6.44 6.07
N LEU A 27 11.22 5.32 6.78
CA LEU A 27 10.08 4.46 7.05
C LEU A 27 9.02 5.19 7.87
N ASP A 28 9.42 6.04 8.80
CA ASP A 28 8.48 6.78 9.63
C ASP A 28 7.61 7.70 8.78
N ASN A 29 8.20 8.41 7.82
CA ASN A 29 7.43 9.26 6.92
C ASN A 29 6.48 8.44 6.05
N CYS A 30 6.94 7.31 5.55
CA CYS A 30 6.10 6.42 4.75
C CYS A 30 4.92 5.92 5.56
N ARG A 31 5.16 5.47 6.79
CA ARG A 31 4.09 5.00 7.67
C ARG A 31 3.11 6.09 8.02
N TYR A 32 3.60 7.30 8.25
CA TYR A 32 2.74 8.44 8.58
C TYR A 32 1.73 8.68 7.46
N GLU A 33 2.21 8.71 6.21
CA GLU A 33 1.33 8.90 5.07
C GLU A 33 0.39 7.70 4.87
N LEU A 34 0.89 6.51 5.11
CA LEU A 34 0.06 5.31 5.01
C LEU A 34 -1.09 5.33 6.03
N LEU A 35 -0.79 5.73 7.26
CA LEU A 35 -1.81 5.86 8.31
C LEU A 35 -2.82 6.94 7.96
N ARG A 36 -2.37 8.03 7.34
CA ARG A 36 -3.25 9.09 6.88
C ARG A 36 -4.22 8.58 5.82
N ILE A 37 -3.72 7.78 4.88
CA ILE A 37 -4.57 7.15 3.87
C ILE A 37 -5.58 6.21 4.52
N GLY A 38 -5.15 5.47 5.55
CA GLY A 38 -6.03 4.55 6.26
C GLY A 38 -7.19 5.21 6.98
N LYS A 39 -7.12 6.52 7.20
CA LYS A 39 -8.23 7.27 7.80
C LYS A 39 -9.21 7.78 6.77
N MET A 40 -8.91 7.65 5.49
CA MET A 40 -9.81 8.05 4.43
C MET A 40 -11.01 7.11 4.36
N LYS A 41 -12.13 7.64 3.84
CA LYS A 41 -13.36 6.87 3.73
C LYS A 41 -13.14 5.65 2.83
N GLY A 42 -13.56 4.50 3.32
CA GLY A 42 -13.46 3.25 2.57
C GLY A 42 -12.19 2.46 2.79
N TYR A 43 -11.21 3.03 3.48
CA TYR A 43 -9.97 2.32 3.77
C TYR A 43 -9.99 1.73 5.17
N SER A 44 -9.33 0.59 5.33
CA SER A 44 -9.14 -0.07 6.63
C SER A 44 -7.65 -0.33 6.85
N LEU A 45 -7.20 -0.13 8.08
CA LEU A 45 -5.82 -0.41 8.45
C LEU A 45 -5.69 -1.86 8.87
N VAL A 46 -4.73 -2.55 8.29
CA VAL A 46 -4.44 -3.96 8.61
C VAL A 46 -2.99 -4.07 9.05
N THR A 47 -2.75 -4.82 10.11
CA THR A 47 -1.42 -5.06 10.63
C THR A 47 -1.03 -6.50 10.34
N SER A 48 0.19 -6.70 9.84
CA SER A 48 0.70 -8.01 9.51
C SER A 48 2.12 -8.16 10.04
N PRO A 49 2.49 -9.32 10.58
CA PRO A 49 3.87 -9.53 11.06
C PRO A 49 4.89 -9.51 9.93
N MET A 50 4.49 -9.77 8.70
CA MET A 50 5.43 -9.80 7.58
C MET A 50 5.62 -8.45 6.93
N VAL A 51 4.54 -7.66 6.79
CA VAL A 51 4.55 -6.42 6.03
C VAL A 51 4.46 -5.20 6.93
N GLY A 52 4.04 -5.39 8.17
CA GLY A 52 3.74 -4.30 9.09
C GLY A 52 2.38 -3.73 8.83
N TYR A 53 2.29 -2.42 8.56
CA TYR A 53 1.02 -1.77 8.30
C TYR A 53 0.67 -1.82 6.82
N SER A 54 -0.59 -2.08 6.54
CA SER A 54 -1.13 -1.92 5.19
C SER A 54 -2.53 -1.34 5.30
N VAL A 55 -2.97 -0.67 4.24
CA VAL A 55 -4.33 -0.16 4.17
C VAL A 55 -5.04 -0.85 3.01
N VAL A 56 -6.28 -1.20 3.24
CA VAL A 56 -7.06 -2.00 2.30
C VAL A 56 -8.37 -1.28 2.02
N LYS A 57 -8.74 -1.21 0.76
CA LYS A 57 -10.04 -0.71 0.33
C LYS A 57 -10.71 -1.79 -0.51
N VAL A 58 -11.89 -2.22 -0.09
CA VAL A 58 -12.66 -3.24 -0.80
C VAL A 58 -13.86 -2.56 -1.45
N GLU A 59 -13.96 -2.71 -2.75
CA GLU A 59 -15.13 -2.31 -3.53
C GLU A 59 -15.80 -3.56 -4.09
N ASP A 60 -16.92 -3.42 -4.79
CA ASP A 60 -17.75 -4.55 -5.20
C ASP A 60 -16.98 -5.70 -5.85
N ASN A 61 -16.05 -5.38 -6.74
CA ASN A 61 -15.27 -6.40 -7.44
C ASN A 61 -13.79 -6.05 -7.50
N LYS A 62 -13.33 -5.22 -6.58
CA LYS A 62 -11.98 -4.70 -6.62
C LYS A 62 -11.44 -4.53 -5.20
N THR A 63 -10.24 -5.02 -4.98
CA THR A 63 -9.54 -4.83 -3.71
C THR A 63 -8.24 -4.09 -3.98
N SER A 64 -8.03 -2.99 -3.28
CA SER A 64 -6.81 -2.20 -3.38
C SER A 64 -6.06 -2.29 -2.05
N THR A 65 -4.76 -2.55 -2.11
CA THR A 65 -3.92 -2.65 -0.92
C THR A 65 -2.71 -1.75 -1.10
N ALA A 66 -2.41 -0.94 -0.09
CA ALA A 66 -1.24 -0.08 -0.11
C ALA A 66 -0.37 -0.38 1.11
N PHE A 67 0.93 -0.41 0.92
CA PHE A 67 1.88 -0.70 1.98
C PHE A 67 3.23 -0.08 1.67
N CYS A 68 4.05 0.08 2.71
CA CYS A 68 5.40 0.63 2.58
C CYS A 68 6.40 -0.46 2.27
N VAL A 69 7.26 -0.22 1.27
CA VAL A 69 8.36 -1.13 0.96
C VAL A 69 9.65 -0.34 0.86
N LYS A 70 10.74 -0.98 1.20
CA LYS A 70 12.05 -0.39 1.03
C LYS A 70 12.46 -0.51 -0.43
N ASN A 71 12.85 0.62 -1.02
CA ASN A 71 13.31 0.62 -2.39
C ASN A 71 14.64 -0.11 -2.48
N MET A 72 14.67 -1.16 -3.28
CA MET A 72 15.91 -1.82 -3.61
C MET A 72 16.46 -1.12 -4.84
N GLN A 73 17.56 -0.43 -4.65
CA GLN A 73 18.22 0.16 -5.80
C GLN A 73 18.94 -0.95 -6.57
N SER A 74 18.50 -1.16 -7.78
CA SER A 74 19.25 -2.03 -8.66
C SER A 74 20.44 -1.23 -9.18
N ILE A 75 21.55 -1.78 -8.99
CA ILE A 75 22.81 -1.18 -9.43
C ILE A 75 23.17 -1.67 -10.83
#